data_b2b07fc256a2dc409ee2d90f5abdce9e
#
_entry.id   b2b07fc256a2dc409ee2d90f5abdce9e
#
_cell.length_a   1.000
_cell.length_b   1.000
_cell.length_c   1.000
_cell.angle_alpha   90.00
_cell.angle_beta   90.00
_cell.angle_gamma   90.00
#
_symmetry.space_group_name_H-M   'P 1'
#
loop_
_entity.id
_entity.type
_entity.pdbx_description
1 polymer ?
#
loop_
_entity_poly.entity_id
_entity_poly.type
_entity_poly.pdbx_seq_one_letter_code
_entity_poly.pdbx_strand_id
1 'polypeptide(L)'
;NAFDSGEKIITSYRNTKNFDENWIASTYALHWLRSVRVNHRARSIFHLATNIQGTGFLFASEIVQNGWHYTSLTEDRALTADAVAQGYEITYQDEAEFFDEQPISLKVALRQRLRWSKGHLLAFVETGPYLFLNIFLGKKYIKTKWNKQEKQPKNLFYKILESIRHRFASF
;
A
#
# COMPACT_ATOMS: atom_id res chain seq x y z
N ASN A 1 -15.52 1.07 18.55
CA ASN A 1 -15.02 0.72 17.21
C ASN A 1 -13.83 1.62 16.90
N ALA A 2 -12.76 1.08 16.25
CA ALA A 2 -11.49 1.79 16.03
C ALA A 2 -11.66 3.11 15.25
N PHE A 3 -12.58 3.16 14.30
CA PHE A 3 -12.86 4.39 13.56
C PHE A 3 -13.51 5.47 14.46
N ASP A 4 -14.37 5.07 15.37
CA ASP A 4 -15.01 5.98 16.33
C ASP A 4 -14.01 6.53 17.35
N SER A 5 -12.91 5.80 17.61
CA SER A 5 -11.80 6.26 18.45
C SER A 5 -10.84 7.22 17.76
N GLY A 6 -11.12 7.59 16.50
CA GLY A 6 -10.41 8.64 15.76
C GLY A 6 -9.36 8.14 14.77
N GLU A 7 -9.25 6.83 14.56
CA GLU A 7 -8.34 6.27 13.57
C GLU A 7 -8.85 6.55 12.14
N LYS A 8 -7.95 7.02 11.27
CA LYS A 8 -8.31 7.50 9.94
C LYS A 8 -8.13 6.46 8.83
N ILE A 9 -7.24 5.52 9.02
CA ILE A 9 -7.00 4.41 8.08
C ILE A 9 -6.83 3.13 8.87
N ILE A 10 -7.63 2.13 8.57
CA ILE A 10 -7.65 0.86 9.28
C ILE A 10 -7.54 -0.26 8.25
N THR A 11 -6.59 -1.17 8.43
CA THR A 11 -6.51 -2.41 7.66
C THR A 11 -6.93 -3.59 8.54
N SER A 12 -7.51 -4.61 7.93
CA SER A 12 -8.13 -5.72 8.62
C SER A 12 -7.35 -7.03 8.49
N TYR A 13 -7.77 -8.05 9.23
CA TYR A 13 -7.21 -9.38 9.17
C TYR A 13 -7.62 -10.07 7.88
N ARG A 14 -6.65 -10.32 6.99
CA ARG A 14 -6.86 -11.04 5.74
C ARG A 14 -6.61 -12.52 5.96
N ASN A 15 -7.66 -13.32 5.77
CA ASN A 15 -7.59 -14.77 5.79
C ASN A 15 -7.79 -15.34 4.36
N THR A 16 -7.47 -16.61 4.18
CA THR A 16 -7.60 -17.30 2.90
C THR A 16 -8.78 -18.27 2.92
N LYS A 17 -9.69 -18.11 1.96
CA LYS A 17 -10.90 -18.92 1.86
C LYS A 17 -10.61 -20.36 1.41
N ASN A 18 -9.71 -20.50 0.44
CA ASN A 18 -9.42 -21.77 -0.25
C ASN A 18 -8.01 -22.30 0.06
N PHE A 19 -7.57 -22.22 1.31
CA PHE A 19 -6.20 -22.57 1.72
C PHE A 19 -5.87 -24.07 1.54
N ASP A 20 -6.89 -24.93 1.58
CA ASP A 20 -6.79 -26.39 1.49
C ASP A 20 -6.93 -26.96 0.08
N GLU A 21 -7.20 -26.10 -0.93
CA GLU A 21 -7.49 -26.54 -2.29
C GLU A 21 -6.23 -27.11 -2.99
N ASN A 22 -5.07 -26.50 -2.81
CA ASN A 22 -3.78 -27.02 -3.28
C ASN A 22 -2.59 -26.31 -2.61
N TRP A 23 -1.38 -26.83 -2.86
CA TRP A 23 -0.15 -26.28 -2.28
C TRP A 23 0.12 -24.82 -2.62
N ILE A 24 -0.36 -24.30 -3.77
CA ILE A 24 -0.21 -22.89 -4.18
C ILE A 24 -1.07 -22.02 -3.27
N ALA A 25 -2.35 -22.36 -3.12
CA ALA A 25 -3.26 -21.64 -2.24
C ALA A 25 -2.79 -21.71 -0.77
N SER A 26 -2.32 -22.88 -0.31
CA SER A 26 -1.74 -23.04 1.03
C SER A 26 -0.51 -22.15 1.24
N THR A 27 0.36 -22.03 0.24
CA THR A 27 1.54 -21.13 0.30
C THR A 27 1.12 -19.66 0.41
N TYR A 28 0.07 -19.25 -0.30
CA TYR A 28 -0.48 -17.90 -0.18
C TYR A 28 -1.13 -17.69 1.20
N ALA A 29 -1.87 -18.68 1.71
CA ALA A 29 -2.44 -18.62 3.06
C ALA A 29 -1.36 -18.39 4.12
N LEU A 30 -0.27 -19.16 4.06
CA LEU A 30 0.87 -18.99 4.95
C LEU A 30 1.54 -17.61 4.81
N HIS A 31 1.67 -17.11 3.58
CA HIS A 31 2.19 -15.78 3.32
C HIS A 31 1.34 -14.69 3.98
N TRP A 32 0.01 -14.75 3.83
CA TRP A 32 -0.88 -13.77 4.44
C TRP A 32 -0.95 -13.91 5.95
N LEU A 33 -1.02 -15.13 6.48
CA LEU A 33 -0.98 -15.38 7.91
C LEU A 33 0.26 -14.76 8.56
N ARG A 34 1.45 -14.98 7.97
CA ARG A 34 2.69 -14.34 8.42
C ARG A 34 2.60 -12.81 8.34
N SER A 35 2.06 -12.29 7.24
CA SER A 35 1.95 -10.83 7.06
C SER A 35 1.07 -10.21 8.13
N VAL A 36 -0.09 -10.75 8.41
CA VAL A 36 -1.04 -10.17 9.37
C VAL A 36 -0.63 -10.43 10.82
N ARG A 37 -0.25 -11.65 11.17
CA ARG A 37 0.09 -12.03 12.55
C ARG A 37 1.43 -11.51 13.02
N VAL A 38 2.45 -11.52 12.17
CA VAL A 38 3.80 -11.10 12.56
C VAL A 38 4.02 -9.63 12.23
N ASN A 39 3.77 -9.22 10.97
CA ASN A 39 4.12 -7.86 10.53
C ASN A 39 3.09 -6.82 11.00
N HIS A 40 1.80 -6.97 10.64
CA HIS A 40 0.78 -5.97 10.94
C HIS A 40 0.52 -5.86 12.43
N ARG A 41 0.34 -6.99 13.10
CA ARG A 41 0.09 -7.02 14.54
C ARG A 41 1.25 -6.45 15.35
N ALA A 42 2.50 -6.82 15.03
CA ALA A 42 3.66 -6.27 15.71
C ALA A 42 3.77 -4.75 15.49
N ARG A 43 3.59 -4.28 14.25
CA ARG A 43 3.62 -2.84 13.96
C ARG A 43 2.53 -2.08 14.70
N SER A 44 1.33 -2.63 14.78
CA SER A 44 0.23 -2.03 15.53
C SER A 44 0.53 -1.93 17.03
N ILE A 45 1.10 -2.97 17.63
CA ILE A 45 1.50 -2.96 19.06
C ILE A 45 2.56 -1.87 19.32
N PHE A 46 3.48 -1.64 18.39
CA PHE A 46 4.52 -0.61 18.51
C PHE A 46 4.09 0.76 17.98
N HIS A 47 2.81 0.96 17.69
CA HIS A 47 2.28 2.21 17.11
C HIS A 47 3.02 2.65 15.83
N LEU A 48 3.45 1.67 15.03
CA LEU A 48 4.06 1.90 13.73
C LEU A 48 3.01 1.71 12.64
N ALA A 49 2.98 2.61 11.68
CA ALA A 49 2.08 2.49 10.54
C ALA A 49 2.23 1.14 9.85
N THR A 50 1.11 0.43 9.65
CA THR A 50 1.06 -0.79 8.87
C THR A 50 0.94 -0.46 7.38
N ASN A 51 0.69 -1.46 6.54
CA ASN A 51 0.42 -1.22 5.13
C ASN A 51 -0.96 -1.78 4.72
N ILE A 52 -1.59 -1.11 3.78
CA ILE A 52 -2.81 -1.58 3.14
C ILE A 52 -2.46 -2.76 2.22
N GLN A 53 -3.35 -3.76 2.13
CA GLN A 53 -3.12 -5.01 1.39
C GLN A 53 -4.10 -5.20 0.22
N GLY A 54 -4.50 -4.12 -0.44
CA GLY A 54 -5.34 -4.12 -1.62
C GLY A 54 -6.84 -4.25 -1.35
N THR A 55 -7.24 -4.90 -0.26
CA THR A 55 -8.65 -5.10 0.11
C THR A 55 -8.80 -5.14 1.64
N GLY A 56 -10.05 -5.11 2.13
CA GLY A 56 -10.34 -5.19 3.56
C GLY A 56 -9.77 -4.03 4.36
N PHE A 57 -9.88 -2.81 3.87
CA PHE A 57 -9.45 -1.60 4.58
C PHE A 57 -10.54 -0.53 4.57
N LEU A 58 -10.50 0.32 5.57
CA LEU A 58 -11.37 1.46 5.75
C LEU A 58 -10.51 2.73 5.84
N PHE A 59 -10.99 3.82 5.26
CA PHE A 59 -10.34 5.13 5.41
C PHE A 59 -11.37 6.26 5.50
N ALA A 60 -10.99 7.34 6.16
CA ALA A 60 -11.81 8.54 6.26
C ALA A 60 -11.89 9.24 4.89
N SER A 61 -13.07 9.74 4.52
CA SER A 61 -13.31 10.43 3.25
C SER A 61 -12.42 11.66 3.04
N GLU A 62 -11.93 12.26 4.12
CA GLU A 62 -11.01 13.40 4.07
C GLU A 62 -9.69 13.10 3.35
N ILE A 63 -9.25 11.82 3.34
CA ILE A 63 -8.01 11.40 2.69
C ILE A 63 -8.11 11.49 1.16
N VAL A 64 -9.32 11.38 0.63
CA VAL A 64 -9.60 11.42 -0.81
C VAL A 64 -10.50 12.59 -1.20
N GLN A 65 -10.54 13.66 -0.40
CA GLN A 65 -11.37 14.84 -0.69
C GLN A 65 -11.07 15.46 -2.06
N ASN A 66 -9.82 15.39 -2.51
CA ASN A 66 -9.37 15.89 -3.82
C ASN A 66 -9.51 14.85 -4.95
N GLY A 67 -10.23 13.75 -4.69
CA GLY A 67 -10.43 12.65 -5.62
C GLY A 67 -9.44 11.50 -5.41
N TRP A 68 -9.69 10.40 -6.15
CA TRP A 68 -8.83 9.21 -6.13
C TRP A 68 -7.72 9.34 -7.18
N HIS A 69 -6.48 9.55 -6.74
CA HIS A 69 -5.31 9.75 -7.62
C HIS A 69 -4.41 8.52 -7.76
N TYR A 70 -4.74 7.43 -7.07
CA TYR A 70 -3.92 6.22 -7.01
C TYR A 70 -4.25 5.30 -8.19
N THR A 71 -3.62 5.55 -9.34
CA THR A 71 -3.83 4.80 -10.60
C THR A 71 -2.69 3.83 -10.92
N SER A 72 -1.79 3.58 -9.98
CA SER A 72 -0.66 2.67 -10.16
C SER A 72 -1.09 1.20 -10.16
N LEU A 73 -0.18 0.31 -10.59
CA LEU A 73 -0.41 -1.16 -10.59
C LEU A 73 -0.64 -1.74 -9.18
N THR A 74 -0.27 -0.99 -8.14
CA THR A 74 -0.46 -1.30 -6.73
C THR A 74 -0.93 -0.03 -6.03
N GLU A 75 -2.20 0.31 -6.23
CA GLU A 75 -2.87 1.49 -5.69
C GLU A 75 -2.84 1.52 -4.16
N ASP A 76 -2.91 0.36 -3.52
CA ASP A 76 -2.80 0.16 -2.09
C ASP A 76 -1.44 0.61 -1.52
N ARG A 77 -0.37 0.35 -2.25
CA ARG A 77 0.98 0.78 -1.88
C ARG A 77 1.15 2.28 -2.07
N ALA A 78 0.61 2.83 -3.15
CA ALA A 78 0.65 4.26 -3.39
C ALA A 78 -0.14 5.02 -2.31
N LEU A 79 -1.35 4.57 -1.97
CA LEU A 79 -2.14 5.11 -0.87
C LEU A 79 -1.41 4.98 0.47
N THR A 80 -0.81 3.81 0.76
CA THR A 80 -0.03 3.59 1.99
C THR A 80 1.11 4.61 2.11
N ALA A 81 1.91 4.75 1.04
CA ALA A 81 3.07 5.63 1.04
C ALA A 81 2.66 7.10 1.18
N ASP A 82 1.61 7.51 0.50
CA ASP A 82 1.07 8.86 0.56
C ASP A 82 0.50 9.17 1.96
N ALA A 83 -0.32 8.30 2.51
CA ALA A 83 -0.89 8.46 3.84
C ALA A 83 0.20 8.61 4.91
N VAL A 84 1.22 7.75 4.88
CA VAL A 84 2.36 7.82 5.80
C VAL A 84 3.16 9.10 5.59
N ALA A 85 3.38 9.53 4.35
CA ALA A 85 4.07 10.78 4.04
C ALA A 85 3.30 12.01 4.57
N GLN A 86 1.97 11.97 4.55
CA GLN A 86 1.12 13.01 5.13
C GLN A 86 1.02 12.94 6.66
N GLY A 87 1.56 11.88 7.27
CA GLY A 87 1.59 11.68 8.71
C GLY A 87 0.36 10.98 9.29
N TYR A 88 -0.45 10.35 8.42
CA TYR A 88 -1.51 9.46 8.89
C TYR A 88 -0.92 8.16 9.42
N GLU A 89 -1.46 7.69 10.50
CA GLU A 89 -1.22 6.34 11.00
C GLU A 89 -2.16 5.36 10.29
N ILE A 90 -1.63 4.20 9.89
CA ILE A 90 -2.41 3.10 9.36
C ILE A 90 -2.42 2.02 10.43
N THR A 91 -3.56 1.82 11.05
CA THR A 91 -3.72 0.86 12.13
C THR A 91 -4.20 -0.49 11.61
N TYR A 92 -4.04 -1.52 12.41
CA TYR A 92 -4.45 -2.87 12.09
C TYR A 92 -5.48 -3.35 13.11
N GLN A 93 -6.60 -3.91 12.62
CA GLN A 93 -7.66 -4.44 13.46
C GLN A 93 -7.78 -5.95 13.28
N ASP A 94 -7.39 -6.69 14.32
CA ASP A 94 -7.33 -8.16 14.33
C ASP A 94 -8.74 -8.79 14.31
N GLU A 95 -9.73 -8.11 14.88
CA GLU A 95 -11.13 -8.60 14.97
C GLU A 95 -11.92 -8.39 13.67
N ALA A 96 -11.45 -7.52 12.77
CA ALA A 96 -12.06 -7.26 11.49
C ALA A 96 -11.53 -8.24 10.45
N GLU A 97 -12.03 -9.45 10.42
CA GLU A 97 -11.60 -10.51 9.53
C GLU A 97 -12.38 -10.51 8.21
N PHE A 98 -11.67 -10.72 7.10
CA PHE A 98 -12.28 -11.03 5.81
C PHE A 98 -11.56 -12.19 5.12
N PHE A 99 -12.29 -12.90 4.28
CA PHE A 99 -11.80 -14.05 3.54
C PHE A 99 -11.60 -13.70 2.07
N ASP A 100 -10.41 -14.00 1.56
CA ASP A 100 -10.01 -13.75 0.19
C ASP A 100 -9.61 -15.05 -0.51
N GLU A 101 -9.94 -15.15 -1.78
CA GLU A 101 -9.64 -16.33 -2.60
C GLU A 101 -8.27 -16.19 -3.26
N GLN A 102 -7.45 -17.21 -3.15
CA GLN A 102 -6.08 -17.20 -3.65
C GLN A 102 -5.97 -18.02 -4.95
N PRO A 103 -5.00 -17.68 -5.83
CA PRO A 103 -4.80 -18.42 -7.06
C PRO A 103 -4.39 -19.87 -6.79
N ILE A 104 -5.00 -20.79 -7.54
CA ILE A 104 -4.72 -22.22 -7.52
C ILE A 104 -3.78 -22.66 -8.65
N SER A 105 -3.52 -21.80 -9.60
CA SER A 105 -2.64 -22.06 -10.73
C SER A 105 -1.30 -21.33 -10.60
N LEU A 106 -0.20 -22.05 -10.75
CA LEU A 106 1.15 -21.48 -10.71
C LEU A 106 1.35 -20.34 -11.71
N LYS A 107 0.82 -20.50 -12.93
CA LYS A 107 0.89 -19.47 -13.98
C LYS A 107 0.21 -18.18 -13.55
N VAL A 108 -0.97 -18.27 -12.93
CA VAL A 108 -1.72 -17.11 -12.43
C VAL A 108 -0.97 -16.49 -11.24
N ALA A 109 -0.49 -17.31 -10.32
CA ALA A 109 0.29 -16.88 -9.16
C ALA A 109 1.56 -16.10 -9.56
N LEU A 110 2.34 -16.61 -10.51
CA LEU A 110 3.55 -15.95 -11.01
C LEU A 110 3.24 -14.63 -11.71
N ARG A 111 2.18 -14.58 -12.53
CA ARG A 111 1.74 -13.34 -13.19
C ARG A 111 1.33 -12.28 -12.15
N GLN A 112 0.58 -12.68 -11.13
CA GLN A 112 0.16 -11.79 -10.05
C GLN A 112 1.38 -11.25 -9.27
N ARG A 113 2.32 -12.11 -8.89
CA ARG A 113 3.54 -11.69 -8.18
C ARG A 113 4.43 -10.78 -9.02
N LEU A 114 4.53 -11.04 -10.33
CA LEU A 114 5.26 -10.16 -11.25
C LEU A 114 4.60 -8.76 -11.31
N ARG A 115 3.27 -8.70 -11.38
CA ARG A 115 2.52 -7.44 -11.32
C ARG A 115 2.79 -6.69 -10.01
N TRP A 116 2.77 -7.38 -8.88
CA TRP A 116 3.07 -6.76 -7.59
C TRP A 116 4.51 -6.25 -7.51
N SER A 117 5.48 -7.04 -7.97
CA SER A 117 6.89 -6.62 -7.96
C SER A 117 7.12 -5.38 -8.82
N LYS A 118 6.52 -5.33 -10.01
CA LYS A 118 6.55 -4.12 -10.86
C LYS A 118 5.90 -2.92 -10.16
N GLY A 119 4.72 -3.11 -9.57
CA GLY A 119 4.01 -2.06 -8.84
C GLY A 119 4.81 -1.53 -7.63
N HIS A 120 5.44 -2.42 -6.86
CA HIS A 120 6.30 -2.01 -5.73
C HIS A 120 7.52 -1.21 -6.19
N LEU A 121 8.15 -1.62 -7.30
CA LEU A 121 9.29 -0.89 -7.85
C LEU A 121 8.89 0.51 -8.31
N LEU A 122 7.76 0.62 -9.01
CA LEU A 122 7.23 1.91 -9.45
C LEU A 122 6.87 2.81 -8.25
N ALA A 123 6.15 2.27 -7.28
CA ALA A 123 5.81 3.00 -6.06
C ALA A 123 7.07 3.47 -5.31
N PHE A 124 8.11 2.64 -5.22
CA PHE A 124 9.39 3.03 -4.62
C PHE A 124 10.07 4.16 -5.38
N VAL A 125 10.09 4.12 -6.71
CA VAL A 125 10.69 5.18 -7.53
C VAL A 125 9.90 6.49 -7.40
N GLU A 126 8.56 6.42 -7.31
CA GLU A 126 7.70 7.59 -7.18
C GLU A 126 7.74 8.23 -5.78
N THR A 127 7.71 7.42 -4.74
CA THR A 127 7.54 7.89 -3.34
C THR A 127 8.80 7.78 -2.48
N GLY A 128 9.72 6.86 -2.82
CA GLY A 128 10.93 6.59 -2.05
C GLY A 128 11.79 7.82 -1.78
N PRO A 129 12.10 8.66 -2.78
CA PRO A 129 12.88 9.87 -2.55
C PRO A 129 12.23 10.83 -1.55
N TYR A 130 10.90 10.95 -1.58
CA TYR A 130 10.16 11.80 -0.62
C TYR A 130 10.18 11.23 0.79
N LEU A 131 9.99 9.92 0.92
CA LEU A 131 10.09 9.24 2.21
C LEU A 131 11.50 9.35 2.79
N PHE A 132 12.53 9.21 1.95
CA PHE A 132 13.91 9.38 2.37
C PHE A 132 14.19 10.81 2.85
N LEU A 133 13.76 11.83 2.11
CA LEU A 133 13.88 13.21 2.52
C LEU A 133 13.14 13.53 3.84
N ASN A 134 12.02 12.86 4.11
CA ASN A 134 11.29 12.99 5.38
C ASN A 134 12.10 12.57 6.60
N ILE A 135 13.00 11.62 6.44
CA ILE A 135 13.89 11.17 7.53
C ILE A 135 14.78 12.33 7.99
N PHE A 136 15.28 13.15 7.06
CA PHE A 136 16.22 14.23 7.35
C PHE A 136 15.56 15.58 7.60
N LEU A 137 14.46 15.88 6.90
CA LEU A 137 13.82 17.20 6.90
C LEU A 137 12.53 17.28 7.74
N GLY A 138 12.07 16.13 8.25
CA GLY A 138 10.86 15.99 9.06
C GLY A 138 9.56 16.14 8.29
N LYS A 139 8.46 15.74 8.92
CA LYS A 139 7.10 15.68 8.34
C LYS A 139 6.60 17.00 7.73
N LYS A 140 7.12 18.15 8.16
CA LYS A 140 6.70 19.48 7.70
C LYS A 140 7.06 19.75 6.24
N TYR A 141 8.16 19.18 5.75
CA TYR A 141 8.63 19.41 4.37
C TYR A 141 7.73 18.77 3.31
N ILE A 142 7.26 17.58 3.55
CA ILE A 142 6.41 16.86 2.58
C ILE A 142 5.01 17.45 2.51
N LYS A 143 4.41 17.79 3.65
CA LYS A 143 3.08 18.42 3.70
C LYS A 143 3.02 19.70 2.85
N THR A 144 4.11 20.49 2.83
CA THR A 144 4.18 21.74 2.05
C THR A 144 4.41 21.49 0.56
N LYS A 145 5.12 20.42 0.19
CA LYS A 145 5.46 20.14 -1.21
C LYS A 145 4.34 19.36 -1.90
N TRP A 146 3.65 18.48 -1.19
CA TRP A 146 2.52 17.71 -1.70
C TRP A 146 1.31 18.60 -2.01
N ASN A 147 0.99 19.55 -1.12
CA ASN A 147 -0.03 20.57 -1.37
C ASN A 147 0.31 21.54 -2.50
N LYS A 148 1.60 21.64 -2.91
CA LYS A 148 2.03 22.43 -4.07
C LYS A 148 2.05 21.63 -5.38
N GLN A 149 1.90 20.33 -5.35
CA GLN A 149 1.92 19.44 -6.52
C GLN A 149 0.63 19.47 -7.35
N GLU A 150 -0.40 20.18 -6.93
CA GLU A 150 -1.53 20.53 -7.80
C GLU A 150 -1.11 21.34 -9.05
N LYS A 151 0.11 21.89 -9.08
CA LYS A 151 0.74 22.43 -10.30
C LYS A 151 1.97 21.58 -10.59
N GLN A 152 1.80 20.58 -11.45
CA GLN A 152 2.85 19.63 -11.89
C GLN A 152 4.17 20.35 -12.18
N PRO A 153 5.27 20.03 -11.50
CA PRO A 153 6.57 20.51 -11.94
C PRO A 153 6.98 19.71 -13.18
N LYS A 154 7.07 20.37 -14.34
CA LYS A 154 7.66 19.86 -15.58
C LYS A 154 9.19 19.68 -15.44
N ASN A 155 9.67 19.01 -14.39
CA ASN A 155 11.09 18.83 -14.11
C ASN A 155 11.61 17.57 -14.81
N LEU A 156 12.91 17.60 -15.20
CA LEU A 156 13.65 16.49 -15.80
C LEU A 156 13.43 15.16 -15.08
N PHE A 157 13.34 15.17 -13.76
CA PHE A 157 13.06 14.00 -12.93
C PHE A 157 11.69 13.38 -13.23
N TYR A 158 10.64 14.20 -13.43
CA TYR A 158 9.31 13.71 -13.82
C TYR A 158 9.32 13.09 -15.22
N LYS A 159 10.07 13.69 -16.17
CA LYS A 159 10.23 13.09 -17.51
C LYS A 159 10.96 11.77 -17.48
N ILE A 160 11.95 11.60 -16.61
CA ILE A 160 12.66 10.32 -16.41
C ILE A 160 11.69 9.30 -15.79
N LEU A 161 10.92 9.68 -14.78
CA LEU A 161 9.90 8.83 -14.17
C LEU A 161 8.82 8.39 -15.16
N GLU A 162 8.34 9.31 -15.98
CA GLU A 162 7.33 9.03 -17.00
C GLU A 162 7.90 8.11 -18.11
N SER A 163 9.15 8.29 -18.51
CA SER A 163 9.86 7.39 -19.43
C SER A 163 10.04 5.99 -18.86
N ILE A 164 10.37 5.88 -17.57
CA ILE A 164 10.46 4.60 -16.86
C ILE A 164 9.08 3.95 -16.78
N ARG A 165 8.04 4.70 -16.40
CA ARG A 165 6.66 4.22 -16.32
C ARG A 165 6.15 3.69 -17.67
N HIS A 166 6.39 4.40 -18.77
CA HIS A 166 6.02 3.97 -20.11
C HIS A 166 6.75 2.69 -20.53
N ARG A 167 8.03 2.57 -20.25
CA ARG A 167 8.81 1.34 -20.55
C ARG A 167 8.35 0.13 -19.75
N PHE A 168 7.89 0.30 -18.51
CA PHE A 168 7.36 -0.80 -17.69
C PHE A 168 5.89 -1.14 -17.97
N ALA A 169 5.11 -0.25 -18.57
CA ALA A 169 3.72 -0.49 -18.96
C ALA A 169 3.60 -1.27 -20.28
N SER A 170 4.65 -1.26 -21.13
CA SER A 170 4.69 -1.93 -22.44
C SER A 170 5.21 -3.38 -22.38
N PHE A 171 5.45 -3.92 -21.22
CA PHE A 171 5.77 -5.33 -20.93
C PHE A 171 4.67 -5.98 -20.08
#